data_fde6eda90ad78b265d969953e13bb1d7
#
_entry.id   fde6eda90ad78b265d969953e13bb1d7
#
_cell.length_a   1.000
_cell.length_b   1.000
_cell.length_c   1.000
_cell.angle_alpha   90.00
_cell.angle_beta   90.00
_cell.angle_gamma   90.00
#
_symmetry.space_group_name_H-M   'P 1'
#
loop_
_entity.id
_entity.type
_entity.pdbx_description
1 polymer ?
#
loop_
_entity_poly.entity_id
_entity_poly.type
_entity_poly.pdbx_seq_one_letter_code
_entity_poly.pdbx_strand_id
1 'polypeptide(L)'
;MLVLLLLVGPGPVLGALVSQHPSRAICKSGASVKIQCRSTGIQAWTILWYHQPPGQSFTLIATSNQGSSVTYEQGFTKAKFPISHPNLTFSTLTVTSGQAEDSSLYSCSATDTLDGNTLYFGDGTRLSVIDNLTKVNPPKVAVFEPSEVEISR
;
A
#
# COMPACT_ATOMS: atom_id res chain seq x y z
N MET A 1 1.96 34.45 3.07
CA MET A 1 2.15 33.75 2.73
C MET A 1 2.60 33.18 2.57
N LEU A 2 2.63 33.18 2.85
CA LEU A 2 3.07 32.40 2.53
C LEU A 2 3.39 31.76 2.47
N VAL A 3 3.40 31.83 2.87
CA VAL A 3 3.75 31.01 2.68
C VAL A 3 4.12 30.37 2.92
N LEU A 4 4.07 30.35 3.31
CA LEU A 4 4.45 29.53 3.37
C LEU A 4 4.77 28.80 3.39
N LEU A 5 4.72 28.89 3.66
CA LEU A 5 5.09 28.00 3.53
C LEU A 5 5.71 27.46 3.57
N LEU A 6 5.81 27.63 3.89
CA LEU A 6 6.40 26.98 3.83
C LEU A 6 6.92 26.45 4.12
N LEU A 7 6.78 26.49 4.63
CA LEU A 7 7.21 25.82 4.76
C LEU A 7 7.60 25.22 4.98
N VAL A 8 7.43 25.33 5.34
CA VAL A 8 7.62 24.54 5.36
C VAL A 8 8.08 23.82 5.69
N GLY A 9 8.05 23.83 6.00
CA GLY A 9 8.22 23.07 6.25
C GLY A 9 8.41 22.41 6.67
N PRO A 10 8.38 21.94 7.03
CA PRO A 10 8.49 21.07 7.49
C PRO A 10 8.18 20.31 7.45
N GLY A 11 7.90 20.58 7.32
CA GLY A 11 7.08 19.75 7.16
C GLY A 11 6.97 18.46 7.31
N PRO A 12 7.26 18.05 7.48
CA PRO A 12 7.33 16.75 7.55
C PRO A 12 6.26 16.15 8.20
N VAL A 13 6.09 16.47 9.08
CA VAL A 13 5.21 16.01 9.79
C VAL A 13 3.97 16.04 9.35
N LEU A 14 3.69 17.06 8.91
CA LEU A 14 2.45 17.24 8.51
C LEU A 14 2.06 16.39 7.44
N GLY A 15 2.94 15.94 6.67
CA GLY A 15 2.55 15.27 5.58
C GLY A 15 2.02 13.91 5.83
N ALA A 16 2.15 13.43 6.98
CA ALA A 16 1.74 12.12 7.23
C ALA A 16 0.29 11.95 7.62
N LEU A 17 -0.62 12.37 6.79
CA LEU A 17 -2.02 12.19 7.07
C LEU A 17 -2.46 10.77 6.70
N VAL A 18 -1.78 10.12 5.80
CA VAL A 18 -2.09 8.75 5.45
C VAL A 18 -0.79 7.98 5.51
N SER A 19 -0.77 6.89 6.24
CA SER A 19 0.43 6.10 6.37
C SER A 19 0.15 4.67 5.97
N GLN A 20 1.16 3.97 5.52
CA GLN A 20 1.04 2.59 5.11
C GLN A 20 2.07 1.73 5.81
N HIS A 21 1.70 0.47 6.05
CA HIS A 21 2.60 -0.47 6.67
C HIS A 21 2.36 -1.84 6.09
N PRO A 22 3.37 -2.57 5.75
CA PRO A 22 4.78 -2.23 5.87
C PRO A 22 5.21 -1.33 4.72
N SER A 23 6.37 -0.74 4.80
CA SER A 23 6.85 0.07 3.68
C SER A 23 7.43 -0.84 2.61
N ARG A 24 7.85 -2.03 2.98
CA ARG A 24 8.42 -2.95 2.02
C ARG A 24 8.16 -4.38 2.49
N ALA A 25 7.89 -5.28 1.59
CA ALA A 25 7.69 -6.68 1.91
C ALA A 25 8.31 -7.55 0.84
N ILE A 26 9.00 -8.61 1.24
CA ILE A 26 9.58 -9.56 0.32
C ILE A 26 9.05 -10.91 0.75
N CYS A 27 8.44 -11.64 -0.13
CA CYS A 27 7.91 -12.93 0.23
C CYS A 27 8.10 -13.96 -0.88
N LYS A 28 7.92 -15.22 -0.56
CA LYS A 28 8.05 -16.22 -1.58
C LYS A 28 6.69 -16.46 -2.20
N SER A 29 6.71 -17.02 -3.38
CA SER A 29 5.50 -17.33 -4.11
C SER A 29 4.54 -18.16 -3.27
N GLY A 30 3.29 -17.82 -3.31
CA GLY A 30 2.25 -18.51 -2.53
C GLY A 30 1.93 -17.87 -1.20
N ALA A 31 2.78 -17.01 -0.71
CA ALA A 31 2.51 -16.34 0.56
C ALA A 31 1.52 -15.20 0.36
N SER A 32 0.78 -14.86 1.38
CA SER A 32 -0.16 -13.74 1.31
C SER A 32 0.38 -12.59 2.13
N VAL A 33 0.19 -11.37 1.65
CA VAL A 33 0.72 -10.19 2.32
C VAL A 33 -0.40 -9.22 2.59
N LYS A 34 -0.51 -8.72 3.80
CA LYS A 34 -1.52 -7.74 4.17
C LYS A 34 -0.88 -6.37 4.30
N ILE A 35 -1.44 -5.39 3.63
CA ILE A 35 -0.95 -4.03 3.66
C ILE A 35 -1.96 -3.18 4.39
N GLN A 36 -1.53 -2.35 5.29
CA GLN A 36 -2.41 -1.51 6.08
C GLN A 36 -2.33 -0.06 5.63
N CYS A 37 -3.45 0.62 5.66
CA CYS A 37 -3.54 2.02 5.31
C CYS A 37 -4.27 2.70 6.47
N ARG A 38 -3.66 3.70 7.06
CA ARG A 38 -4.23 4.35 8.23
C ARG A 38 -4.22 5.86 8.03
N SER A 39 -5.32 6.52 8.32
CA SER A 39 -5.37 7.97 8.22
C SER A 39 -5.36 8.58 9.61
N THR A 40 -4.77 9.75 9.73
CA THR A 40 -4.67 10.45 10.98
C THR A 40 -5.15 11.87 10.74
N GLY A 41 -6.11 12.29 11.49
CA GLY A 41 -6.59 13.66 11.33
C GLY A 41 -7.62 13.83 10.23
N ILE A 42 -7.96 12.77 9.49
CA ILE A 42 -9.01 12.87 8.50
C ILE A 42 -9.90 11.66 8.63
N GLN A 43 -11.15 11.82 8.24
CA GLN A 43 -12.12 10.77 8.32
C GLN A 43 -12.34 10.28 6.89
N ALA A 44 -11.81 9.15 6.55
CA ALA A 44 -11.83 8.68 5.18
C ALA A 44 -13.02 7.78 4.88
N TRP A 45 -14.08 8.38 4.38
CA TRP A 45 -15.25 7.63 3.97
C TRP A 45 -14.88 6.76 2.78
N THR A 46 -14.01 7.26 1.89
CA THR A 46 -13.58 6.55 0.71
C THR A 46 -12.09 6.36 0.72
N ILE A 47 -11.66 5.12 0.51
CA ILE A 47 -10.26 4.80 0.37
C ILE A 47 -10.09 4.12 -0.97
N LEU A 48 -9.06 4.52 -1.71
CA LEU A 48 -8.75 3.93 -2.99
C LEU A 48 -7.45 3.18 -2.88
N TRP A 49 -7.38 2.01 -3.46
CA TRP A 49 -6.18 1.20 -3.46
C TRP A 49 -5.67 1.07 -4.89
N TYR A 50 -4.37 1.28 -5.07
CA TYR A 50 -3.75 1.29 -6.39
C TYR A 50 -2.55 0.36 -6.42
N HIS A 51 -2.11 -0.02 -7.62
CA HIS A 51 -0.83 -0.68 -7.73
C HIS A 51 -0.08 -0.14 -8.94
N GLN A 52 1.24 -0.26 -8.89
CA GLN A 52 2.09 0.18 -9.99
C GLN A 52 3.16 -0.88 -10.17
N PRO A 53 2.98 -1.79 -11.11
CA PRO A 53 4.00 -2.81 -11.37
C PRO A 53 5.25 -2.15 -11.93
N PRO A 54 6.40 -2.79 -11.85
CA PRO A 54 7.64 -2.19 -12.32
C PRO A 54 7.52 -1.76 -13.76
N GLY A 55 7.92 -0.54 -14.02
CA GLY A 55 7.90 -0.02 -15.39
C GLY A 55 6.54 0.29 -15.96
N GLN A 56 5.50 0.21 -15.17
CA GLN A 56 4.15 0.43 -15.65
C GLN A 56 3.50 1.61 -14.95
N SER A 57 2.32 1.97 -15.42
CA SER A 57 1.58 3.06 -14.84
C SER A 57 0.86 2.65 -13.58
N PHE A 58 0.48 3.64 -12.81
CA PHE A 58 -0.29 3.50 -11.62
C PHE A 58 -1.69 3.12 -12.01
N THR A 59 -2.27 2.12 -11.43
CA THR A 59 -3.62 1.64 -11.79
C THR A 59 -4.47 1.44 -10.55
N LEU A 60 -5.71 1.84 -10.62
CA LEU A 60 -6.64 1.67 -9.51
C LEU A 60 -7.07 0.21 -9.42
N ILE A 61 -7.01 -0.36 -8.25
CA ILE A 61 -7.48 -1.71 -8.00
C ILE A 61 -8.93 -1.67 -7.59
N ALA A 62 -9.25 -0.83 -6.64
CA ALA A 62 -10.61 -0.82 -6.08
C ALA A 62 -10.89 0.43 -5.27
N THR A 63 -12.17 0.71 -5.11
CA THR A 63 -12.66 1.82 -4.31
C THR A 63 -13.45 1.25 -3.14
N SER A 64 -13.11 1.65 -1.95
CA SER A 64 -13.77 1.15 -0.75
C SER A 64 -14.46 2.28 -0.02
N ASN A 65 -15.78 2.23 0.04
CA ASN A 65 -16.55 3.19 0.81
C ASN A 65 -16.95 2.50 2.10
N GLN A 66 -16.75 3.18 3.20
CA GLN A 66 -17.02 2.60 4.49
C GLN A 66 -18.49 2.22 4.59
N GLY A 67 -18.76 1.01 5.00
CA GLY A 67 -20.13 0.56 5.13
C GLY A 67 -20.76 -0.01 3.87
N SER A 68 -20.01 -0.07 2.78
CA SER A 68 -20.53 -0.59 1.54
C SER A 68 -19.63 -1.66 0.98
N SER A 69 -20.08 -2.34 -0.05
CA SER A 69 -19.25 -3.31 -0.70
C SER A 69 -18.13 -2.60 -1.44
N VAL A 70 -17.01 -3.24 -1.58
CA VAL A 70 -15.88 -2.68 -2.31
C VAL A 70 -16.14 -2.87 -3.79
N THR A 71 -15.85 -1.85 -4.58
CA THR A 71 -16.01 -1.90 -6.02
C THR A 71 -14.64 -2.12 -6.65
N TYR A 72 -14.47 -3.24 -7.34
CA TYR A 72 -13.18 -3.55 -7.95
C TYR A 72 -13.17 -3.17 -9.43
N GLU A 73 -12.01 -2.68 -9.90
CA GLU A 73 -11.86 -2.34 -11.29
C GLU A 73 -11.67 -3.62 -12.10
N GLN A 74 -11.86 -3.53 -13.40
CA GLN A 74 -11.78 -4.69 -14.26
C GLN A 74 -10.41 -5.35 -14.12
N GLY A 75 -10.38 -6.62 -13.99
CA GLY A 75 -9.14 -7.35 -13.85
C GLY A 75 -8.73 -7.62 -12.41
N PHE A 76 -9.47 -7.09 -11.44
CA PHE A 76 -9.15 -7.30 -10.04
C PHE A 76 -10.33 -7.94 -9.35
N THR A 77 -10.08 -8.88 -8.45
CA THR A 77 -11.16 -9.58 -7.78
C THR A 77 -11.01 -9.55 -6.28
N LYS A 78 -12.12 -9.73 -5.59
CA LYS A 78 -12.12 -9.76 -4.17
C LYS A 78 -11.34 -10.96 -3.66
N ALA A 79 -11.37 -12.07 -4.38
CA ALA A 79 -10.67 -13.26 -3.94
C ALA A 79 -9.16 -13.04 -3.93
N LYS A 80 -8.65 -12.32 -4.91
CA LYS A 80 -7.23 -12.09 -5.02
C LYS A 80 -6.78 -10.93 -4.13
N PHE A 81 -7.61 -9.89 -4.06
CA PHE A 81 -7.24 -8.67 -3.32
C PHE A 81 -8.35 -8.30 -2.32
N PRO A 82 -8.54 -9.10 -1.28
CA PRO A 82 -9.59 -8.76 -0.32
C PRO A 82 -9.24 -7.46 0.40
N ILE A 83 -10.21 -6.60 0.56
CA ILE A 83 -10.03 -5.30 1.19
C ILE A 83 -10.99 -5.17 2.36
N SER A 84 -10.52 -4.63 3.46
CA SER A 84 -11.38 -4.32 4.59
C SER A 84 -11.32 -2.83 4.86
N HIS A 85 -12.38 -2.27 5.36
CA HIS A 85 -12.46 -0.83 5.68
C HIS A 85 -13.37 -0.72 6.91
N PRO A 86 -12.88 -1.20 8.06
CA PRO A 86 -13.75 -1.33 9.25
C PRO A 86 -14.16 0.00 9.87
N ASN A 87 -13.39 1.03 9.67
CA ASN A 87 -13.75 2.33 10.20
C ASN A 87 -13.14 3.42 9.36
N LEU A 88 -13.41 4.67 9.68
CA LEU A 88 -13.01 5.79 8.84
C LEU A 88 -11.52 6.12 8.86
N THR A 89 -10.73 5.40 9.61
CA THR A 89 -9.31 5.69 9.69
C THR A 89 -8.44 4.49 9.31
N PHE A 90 -9.03 3.38 8.91
CA PHE A 90 -8.23 2.19 8.68
C PHE A 90 -8.78 1.32 7.56
N SER A 91 -7.91 0.84 6.71
CA SER A 91 -8.26 -0.10 5.65
C SER A 91 -7.09 -1.04 5.44
N THR A 92 -7.36 -2.24 4.98
CA THR A 92 -6.30 -3.16 4.61
C THR A 92 -6.57 -3.75 3.25
N LEU A 93 -5.50 -4.07 2.55
CA LEU A 93 -5.59 -4.80 1.28
C LEU A 93 -4.68 -6.01 1.44
N THR A 94 -5.16 -7.19 1.08
CA THR A 94 -4.34 -8.37 1.12
C THR A 94 -4.05 -8.81 -0.31
N VAL A 95 -2.80 -9.17 -0.58
CA VAL A 95 -2.44 -9.79 -1.85
C VAL A 95 -2.40 -11.28 -1.53
N THR A 96 -3.40 -12.02 -1.98
CA THR A 96 -3.56 -13.42 -1.62
C THR A 96 -2.72 -14.30 -2.51
N SER A 97 -1.98 -15.21 -1.92
CA SER A 97 -1.19 -16.17 -2.63
C SER A 97 -0.33 -15.49 -3.71
N GLY A 98 0.55 -14.64 -3.27
CA GLY A 98 1.34 -13.81 -4.17
C GLY A 98 2.11 -14.59 -5.21
N GLN A 99 2.19 -14.04 -6.42
CA GLN A 99 2.96 -14.61 -7.49
C GLN A 99 3.94 -13.52 -7.95
N ALA A 100 4.93 -13.89 -8.71
CA ALA A 100 5.92 -12.91 -9.14
C ALA A 100 5.29 -11.70 -9.82
N GLU A 101 4.25 -11.91 -10.59
CA GLU A 101 3.61 -10.80 -11.29
C GLU A 101 2.84 -9.87 -10.34
N ASP A 102 2.69 -10.24 -9.09
CA ASP A 102 2.04 -9.35 -8.14
C ASP A 102 3.04 -8.36 -7.53
N SER A 103 4.31 -8.48 -7.87
CA SER A 103 5.33 -7.55 -7.39
C SER A 103 5.00 -6.17 -7.91
N SER A 104 4.93 -5.20 -7.02
CA SER A 104 4.40 -3.90 -7.40
C SER A 104 4.55 -2.93 -6.25
N LEU A 105 4.34 -1.66 -6.51
CA LEU A 105 4.20 -0.67 -5.47
C LEU A 105 2.70 -0.56 -5.23
N TYR A 106 2.24 -0.86 -4.03
CA TYR A 106 0.82 -0.75 -3.69
C TYR A 106 0.62 0.51 -2.87
N SER A 107 -0.37 1.30 -3.21
CA SER A 107 -0.62 2.56 -2.50
C SER A 107 -2.08 2.73 -2.17
N CYS A 108 -2.38 3.45 -1.13
CA CYS A 108 -3.74 3.81 -0.79
C CYS A 108 -3.88 5.32 -0.81
N SER A 109 -5.08 5.81 -1.04
CA SER A 109 -5.35 7.23 -0.88
C SER A 109 -6.68 7.36 -0.16
N ALA A 110 -6.84 8.44 0.55
CA ALA A 110 -8.05 8.72 1.30
C ALA A 110 -8.58 10.08 0.96
N THR A 111 -9.90 10.22 0.91
CA THR A 111 -10.54 11.49 0.72
C THR A 111 -11.15 11.87 2.04
N ASP A 112 -10.85 13.07 2.53
CA ASP A 112 -11.40 13.52 3.78
C ASP A 112 -12.89 13.71 3.61
N THR A 113 -13.68 13.13 4.48
CA THR A 113 -15.11 13.25 4.43
C THR A 113 -15.58 14.69 4.44
N LEU A 114 -14.89 15.54 5.18
CA LEU A 114 -15.32 16.91 5.27
C LEU A 114 -14.93 17.74 4.07
N ASP A 115 -13.85 17.40 3.42
CA ASP A 115 -13.40 18.17 2.30
C ASP A 115 -13.96 17.56 1.03
N GLY A 116 -13.79 16.36 0.78
CA GLY A 116 -14.33 15.74 -0.40
C GLY A 116 -13.57 15.95 -1.71
N ASN A 117 -12.68 16.89 -1.73
CA ASN A 117 -11.96 17.21 -2.95
C ASN A 117 -10.49 16.84 -2.94
N THR A 118 -9.91 16.68 -1.82
CA THR A 118 -8.48 16.46 -1.73
C THR A 118 -8.19 14.99 -1.46
N LEU A 119 -7.29 14.42 -2.23
CA LEU A 119 -6.86 13.06 -2.00
C LEU A 119 -5.53 13.11 -1.26
N TYR A 120 -5.42 12.31 -0.22
CA TYR A 120 -4.19 12.23 0.53
C TYR A 120 -3.63 10.84 0.34
N PHE A 121 -2.42 10.74 -0.17
CA PHE A 121 -1.83 9.44 -0.50
C PHE A 121 -0.90 8.92 0.59
N GLY A 122 -0.91 7.61 0.77
CA GLY A 122 0.07 6.97 1.64
C GLY A 122 1.40 6.91 0.95
N ASP A 123 2.41 6.46 1.67
CA ASP A 123 3.76 6.42 1.13
C ASP A 123 4.02 5.24 0.22
N GLY A 124 3.14 4.30 0.19
CA GLY A 124 3.31 3.14 -0.66
C GLY A 124 3.96 1.97 0.05
N THR A 125 3.70 0.79 -0.43
CA THR A 125 4.30 -0.44 0.08
C THR A 125 4.88 -1.17 -1.13
N ARG A 126 6.18 -1.41 -1.11
CA ARG A 126 6.81 -2.10 -2.22
C ARG A 126 6.82 -3.58 -1.91
N LEU A 127 6.11 -4.37 -2.72
CA LEU A 127 6.04 -5.80 -2.55
C LEU A 127 6.88 -6.48 -3.61
N SER A 128 7.72 -7.41 -3.19
CA SER A 128 8.50 -8.23 -4.09
C SER A 128 8.18 -9.68 -3.80
N VAL A 129 7.70 -10.41 -4.80
CA VAL A 129 7.38 -11.81 -4.64
C VAL A 129 8.39 -12.59 -5.47
N ILE A 130 9.06 -13.51 -4.83
CA ILE A 130 10.12 -14.26 -5.48
C ILE A 130 9.75 -15.72 -5.55
N ASP A 131 9.79 -16.30 -6.74
CA ASP A 131 9.40 -17.66 -6.91
C ASP A 131 10.20 -18.64 -6.11
N ASN A 132 11.45 -18.43 -5.97
CA ASN A 132 12.24 -19.37 -5.20
C ASN A 132 13.31 -18.65 -4.42
N LEU A 133 12.96 -18.28 -3.21
CA LEU A 133 13.87 -17.53 -2.40
C LEU A 133 15.16 -18.27 -2.12
N THR A 134 15.12 -19.57 -2.08
CA THR A 134 16.30 -20.28 -1.74
C THR A 134 17.31 -20.23 -2.86
N LYS A 135 16.88 -19.96 -4.03
CA LYS A 135 17.81 -19.93 -5.08
C LYS A 135 18.44 -18.62 -5.20
N VAL A 136 17.83 -17.72 -4.73
CA VAL A 136 18.30 -16.41 -4.78
C VAL A 136 19.52 -16.18 -4.18
N ASN A 137 20.03 -16.81 -3.43
CA ASN A 137 21.02 -16.44 -2.83
C ASN A 137 21.97 -16.88 -2.44
N PRO A 138 22.08 -17.64 -2.40
CA PRO A 138 23.00 -18.23 -1.74
C PRO A 138 24.04 -17.31 -1.39
N PRO A 139 25.03 -17.30 -1.92
CA PRO A 139 26.15 -16.58 -1.54
C PRO A 139 25.85 -15.17 -1.39
N LYS A 140 25.14 -14.63 -2.19
CA LYS A 140 24.90 -13.32 -2.13
C LYS A 140 24.11 -12.91 -1.06
N VAL A 141 23.18 -13.59 -0.77
CA VAL A 141 22.30 -13.22 0.23
C VAL A 141 23.00 -13.00 1.47
N ALA A 142 23.90 -13.75 1.71
CA ALA A 142 24.52 -13.62 2.94
C ALA A 142 25.04 -12.30 3.12
N VAL A 143 25.30 -11.71 2.18
CA VAL A 143 25.81 -10.51 2.32
C VAL A 143 24.95 -9.50 2.59
N PHE A 144 23.90 -9.55 2.15
CA PHE A 144 23.26 -8.44 2.17
C PHE A 144 22.58 -8.30 3.13
N GLU A 145 22.27 -7.61 3.41
CA GLU A 145 21.61 -7.34 4.28
C GLU A 145 20.71 -8.14 4.75
N PRO A 146 20.90 -8.69 5.74
CA PRO A 146 20.01 -9.48 6.39
C PRO A 146 18.81 -8.74 6.68
N SER A 147 18.95 -7.53 6.99
CA SER A 147 17.79 -6.78 7.35
C SER A 147 16.76 -6.79 6.27
N GLU A 148 17.15 -6.94 5.09
CA GLU A 148 16.23 -6.89 4.09
C GLU A 148 15.47 -8.11 4.10
N VAL A 149 16.01 -9.14 4.47
CA VAL A 149 15.32 -10.33 4.47
C VAL A 149 14.43 -10.42 5.58
N GLU A 150 14.78 -9.90 6.64
CA GLU A 150 13.96 -9.93 7.73
C GLU A 150 12.71 -9.32 7.60
N ILE A 151 12.66 -8.26 7.01
CA ILE A 151 11.46 -7.57 6.87
C ILE A 151 10.36 -8.35 6.37
N SER A 152 10.63 -9.29 5.56
CA SER A 152 9.54 -9.91 4.99
C SER A 152 9.11 -11.10 5.68
N ARG A 153 9.64 -11.36 6.74
CA ARG A 153 9.25 -12.44 7.39
C ARG A 153 8.33 -12.27 8.19
#